data_c4e4eb7f597f85509c246e6a3ee3cf1a
#
_entry.id   c4e4eb7f597f85509c246e6a3ee3cf1a
#
_cell.length_a   1.000
_cell.length_b   1.000
_cell.length_c   1.000
_cell.angle_alpha   90.00
_cell.angle_beta   90.00
_cell.angle_gamma   90.00
#
_symmetry.space_group_name_H-M   'P 1'
#
loop_
_entity.id
_entity.type
_entity.pdbx_description
1 polymer ?
#
loop_
_entity_poly.entity_id
_entity_poly.type
_entity_poly.pdbx_seq_one_letter_code
_entity_poly.pdbx_strand_id
1 'polypeptide(L)'
;MENWGLITYRETSLLYSEDDTSVQSKQWIGVVVAHELAHQWFGNLVTMLWWNDLWLNEGFASFMEYRGVDHIQPDWKMRDQFFVDVVNPALELDSLTTSHPVSVEVKDPKVFNISIILL
;
A
#
# COMPACT_ATOMS: atom_id res chain seq x y z
N MET A 1 -1.58 4.56 9.67
CA MET A 1 -0.89 5.86 10.01
C MET A 1 0.50 5.53 10.52
N GLU A 2 1.43 5.83 9.70
CA GLU A 2 2.82 5.36 9.68
C GLU A 2 3.78 6.22 10.53
N ASN A 3 3.37 6.64 11.71
CA ASN A 3 4.25 7.43 12.58
C ASN A 3 5.53 6.64 12.92
N TRP A 4 6.67 7.31 12.89
CA TRP A 4 7.95 6.66 13.13
C TRP A 4 8.08 6.13 14.56
N GLY A 5 8.05 4.81 14.69
CA GLY A 5 8.12 4.12 15.98
C GLY A 5 6.79 3.94 16.71
N LEU A 6 5.67 4.50 16.19
CA LEU A 6 4.33 4.33 16.77
C LEU A 6 3.27 4.30 15.67
N ILE A 7 3.04 3.15 15.09
CA ILE A 7 2.03 2.97 14.04
C ILE A 7 0.65 2.80 14.66
N THR A 8 -0.36 3.45 14.09
CA THR A 8 -1.75 3.31 14.53
C THR A 8 -2.59 2.65 13.43
N TYR A 9 -3.49 1.76 13.85
CA TYR A 9 -4.36 0.98 12.98
C TYR A 9 -5.82 1.16 13.39
N ARG A 10 -6.71 0.97 12.43
CA ARG A 10 -8.12 0.70 12.75
C ARG A 10 -8.22 -0.73 13.31
N GLU A 11 -9.12 -0.98 14.24
CA GLU A 11 -9.33 -2.33 14.81
C GLU A 11 -9.61 -3.37 13.72
N THR A 12 -10.40 -3.01 12.70
CA THR A 12 -10.72 -3.85 11.55
C THR A 12 -9.52 -4.20 10.66
N SER A 13 -8.42 -3.45 10.78
CA SER A 13 -7.18 -3.67 10.04
C SER A 13 -6.06 -4.24 10.92
N LEU A 14 -6.38 -4.68 12.12
CA LEU A 14 -5.41 -5.24 13.06
C LEU A 14 -5.91 -6.50 13.77
N LEU A 15 -7.19 -6.53 14.14
CA LEU A 15 -7.76 -7.60 14.94
C LEU A 15 -8.52 -8.60 14.06
N TYR A 16 -8.42 -9.88 14.40
CA TYR A 16 -9.20 -10.92 13.77
C TYR A 16 -9.62 -11.98 14.80
N SER A 17 -10.72 -12.68 14.49
CA SER A 17 -11.17 -13.90 15.18
C SER A 17 -10.84 -15.11 14.32
N GLU A 18 -10.33 -16.18 14.93
CA GLU A 18 -10.01 -17.41 14.19
C GLU A 18 -11.26 -18.07 13.60
N ASP A 19 -12.38 -17.96 14.30
CA ASP A 19 -13.62 -18.63 13.93
C ASP A 19 -14.46 -17.82 12.92
N ASP A 20 -14.40 -16.48 12.97
CA ASP A 20 -15.32 -15.60 12.24
C ASP A 20 -14.66 -14.80 11.09
N THR A 21 -13.33 -14.68 11.09
CA THR A 21 -12.65 -13.86 10.10
C THR A 21 -12.32 -14.65 8.83
N SER A 22 -12.76 -14.16 7.67
CA SER A 22 -12.44 -14.77 6.39
C SER A 22 -10.92 -14.78 6.09
N VAL A 23 -10.48 -15.68 5.22
CA VAL A 23 -9.08 -15.72 4.75
C VAL A 23 -8.68 -14.41 4.10
N GLN A 24 -9.55 -13.81 3.27
CA GLN A 24 -9.30 -12.53 2.64
C GLN A 24 -9.10 -11.41 3.67
N SER A 25 -9.91 -11.40 4.73
CA SER A 25 -9.75 -10.40 5.80
C SER A 25 -8.44 -10.60 6.57
N LYS A 26 -8.01 -11.84 6.80
CA LYS A 26 -6.70 -12.13 7.41
C LYS A 26 -5.56 -11.69 6.51
N GLN A 27 -5.64 -11.95 5.21
CA GLN A 27 -4.66 -11.48 4.23
C GLN A 27 -4.58 -9.95 4.21
N TRP A 28 -5.75 -9.28 4.18
CA TRP A 28 -5.83 -7.83 4.23
C TRP A 28 -5.16 -7.23 5.46
N ILE A 29 -5.39 -7.81 6.64
CA ILE A 29 -4.72 -7.39 7.89
C ILE A 29 -3.19 -7.54 7.73
N GLY A 30 -2.72 -8.66 7.21
CA GLY A 30 -1.30 -8.89 6.95
C GLY A 30 -0.70 -7.84 6.02
N VAL A 31 -1.40 -7.54 4.91
CA VAL A 31 -1.01 -6.53 3.92
C VAL A 31 -0.92 -5.15 4.56
N VAL A 32 -1.96 -4.72 5.28
CA VAL A 32 -1.96 -3.39 5.96
C VAL A 32 -0.84 -3.28 6.99
N VAL A 33 -0.63 -4.31 7.81
CA VAL A 33 0.46 -4.30 8.81
C VAL A 33 1.82 -4.22 8.13
N ALA A 34 2.04 -4.98 7.06
CA ALA A 34 3.31 -4.95 6.32
C ALA A 34 3.52 -3.61 5.59
N HIS A 35 2.45 -3.00 5.06
CA HIS A 35 2.46 -1.67 4.45
C HIS A 35 2.94 -0.60 5.44
N GLU A 36 2.28 -0.49 6.56
CA GLU A 36 2.65 0.50 7.59
C GLU A 36 4.06 0.26 8.17
N LEU A 37 4.49 -0.99 8.27
CA LEU A 37 5.86 -1.31 8.66
C LEU A 37 6.86 -0.88 7.58
N ALA A 38 6.57 -1.06 6.31
CA ALA A 38 7.43 -0.62 5.21
C ALA A 38 7.63 0.89 5.22
N HIS A 39 6.62 1.65 5.64
CA HIS A 39 6.70 3.10 5.80
C HIS A 39 7.71 3.56 6.85
N GLN A 40 8.21 2.70 7.72
CA GLN A 40 9.30 3.07 8.64
C GLN A 40 10.59 3.37 7.86
N TRP A 41 10.73 2.81 6.67
CA TRP A 41 11.80 3.11 5.71
C TRP A 41 11.33 4.07 4.62
N PHE A 42 10.26 3.71 3.89
CA PHE A 42 9.73 4.46 2.75
C PHE A 42 8.61 5.39 3.21
N GLY A 43 8.93 6.59 3.60
CA GLY A 43 8.02 7.58 4.15
C GLY A 43 8.48 8.21 5.46
N ASN A 44 9.44 7.56 6.16
CA ASN A 44 10.06 8.09 7.37
C ASN A 44 11.58 8.26 7.18
N LEU A 45 12.35 7.17 7.16
CA LEU A 45 13.81 7.25 6.99
C LEU A 45 14.18 7.90 5.65
N VAL A 46 13.53 7.47 4.57
CA VAL A 46 13.62 8.07 3.24
C VAL A 46 12.22 8.52 2.88
N THR A 47 12.03 9.80 2.66
CA THR A 47 10.71 10.38 2.38
C THR A 47 10.75 11.32 1.19
N MET A 48 9.62 11.51 0.52
CA MET A 48 9.46 12.47 -0.56
C MET A 48 9.81 13.89 -0.11
N LEU A 49 10.32 14.71 -1.03
CA LEU A 49 10.57 16.12 -0.76
C LEU A 49 9.27 16.93 -0.66
N TRP A 50 8.29 16.58 -1.50
CA TRP A 50 6.97 17.20 -1.55
C TRP A 50 5.91 16.21 -2.02
N TRP A 51 4.66 16.52 -1.84
CA TRP A 51 3.51 15.68 -2.17
C TRP A 51 3.41 15.28 -3.66
N ASN A 52 4.10 15.99 -4.56
CA ASN A 52 4.20 15.59 -5.97
C ASN A 52 4.70 14.16 -6.14
N ASP A 53 5.56 13.73 -5.24
CA ASP A 53 6.27 12.45 -5.30
C ASP A 53 5.80 11.47 -4.21
N LEU A 54 4.53 11.57 -3.79
CA LEU A 54 3.94 10.67 -2.80
C LEU A 54 4.08 9.18 -3.19
N TRP A 55 4.17 8.89 -4.48
CA TRP A 55 4.42 7.55 -4.98
C TRP A 55 5.75 6.94 -4.47
N LEU A 56 6.74 7.74 -4.10
CA LEU A 56 7.99 7.26 -3.50
C LEU A 56 7.77 6.66 -2.10
N ASN A 57 6.77 7.15 -1.38
CA ASN A 57 6.39 6.58 -0.10
C ASN A 57 5.44 5.39 -0.33
N GLU A 58 4.29 5.65 -0.94
CA GLU A 58 3.19 4.70 -1.06
C GLU A 58 3.48 3.53 -2.00
N GLY A 59 4.06 3.80 -3.16
CA GLY A 59 4.37 2.75 -4.14
C GLY A 59 5.42 1.75 -3.65
N PHE A 60 6.43 2.22 -2.91
CA PHE A 60 7.39 1.30 -2.28
C PHE A 60 6.78 0.54 -1.11
N ALA A 61 5.92 1.17 -0.30
CA ALA A 61 5.21 0.48 0.77
C ALA A 61 4.29 -0.60 0.19
N SER A 62 3.52 -0.30 -0.86
CA SER A 62 2.65 -1.25 -1.56
C SER A 62 3.42 -2.40 -2.20
N PHE A 63 4.60 -2.15 -2.76
CA PHE A 63 5.45 -3.22 -3.27
C PHE A 63 5.97 -4.13 -2.16
N MET A 64 6.33 -3.57 -1.01
CA MET A 64 6.92 -4.32 0.11
C MET A 64 5.87 -5.08 0.93
N GLU A 65 4.62 -4.62 0.99
CA GLU A 65 3.56 -5.28 1.75
C GLU A 65 3.33 -6.72 1.29
N TYR A 66 3.17 -6.96 -0.01
CA TYR A 66 2.99 -8.30 -0.56
C TYR A 66 4.21 -9.19 -0.33
N ARG A 67 5.41 -8.63 -0.46
CA ARG A 67 6.65 -9.38 -0.22
C ARG A 67 6.84 -9.73 1.26
N GLY A 68 6.45 -8.84 2.15
CA GLY A 68 6.49 -9.06 3.59
C GLY A 68 5.55 -10.19 4.03
N VAL A 69 4.31 -10.14 3.57
CA VAL A 69 3.32 -11.17 3.88
C VAL A 69 3.70 -12.52 3.26
N ASP A 70 4.16 -12.55 2.01
CA ASP A 70 4.62 -13.77 1.34
C ASP A 70 5.78 -14.46 2.08
N HIS A 71 6.66 -13.66 2.69
CA HIS A 71 7.75 -14.19 3.50
C HIS A 71 7.26 -14.87 4.79
N ILE A 72 6.23 -14.31 5.43
CA ILE A 72 5.69 -14.81 6.71
C ILE A 72 4.70 -15.96 6.47
N GLN A 73 3.91 -15.87 5.40
CA GLN A 73 2.84 -16.80 5.05
C GLN A 73 2.96 -17.22 3.56
N PRO A 74 3.98 -18.01 3.20
CA PRO A 74 4.25 -18.38 1.81
C PRO A 74 3.10 -19.18 1.16
N ASP A 75 2.31 -19.90 1.96
CA ASP A 75 1.16 -20.66 1.46
C ASP A 75 0.04 -19.78 0.90
N TRP A 76 0.02 -18.51 1.26
CA TRP A 76 -0.93 -17.54 0.70
C TRP A 76 -0.58 -17.05 -0.70
N LYS A 77 0.66 -17.32 -1.17
CA LYS A 77 1.13 -16.96 -2.52
C LYS A 77 0.88 -15.49 -2.87
N MET A 78 1.20 -14.62 -1.94
CA MET A 78 0.91 -13.18 -2.08
C MET A 78 1.59 -12.55 -3.27
N ARG A 79 2.73 -13.08 -3.71
CA ARG A 79 3.39 -12.60 -4.94
C ARG A 79 2.58 -12.84 -6.19
N ASP A 80 1.88 -13.97 -6.27
CA ASP A 80 1.01 -14.28 -7.41
C ASP A 80 -0.22 -13.36 -7.37
N GLN A 81 -0.78 -13.15 -6.18
CA GLN A 81 -1.89 -12.23 -5.97
C GLN A 81 -1.51 -10.78 -6.35
N PHE A 82 -0.30 -10.34 -6.08
CA PHE A 82 0.18 -9.00 -6.46
C PHE A 82 0.01 -8.73 -7.96
N PHE A 83 0.29 -9.71 -8.82
CA PHE A 83 0.10 -9.53 -10.25
C PHE A 83 -1.37 -9.38 -10.64
N VAL A 84 -2.24 -10.13 -9.99
CA VAL A 84 -3.68 -10.11 -10.29
C VAL A 84 -4.35 -8.86 -9.73
N ASP A 85 -4.05 -8.52 -8.49
CA ASP A 85 -4.78 -7.51 -7.72
C ASP A 85 -4.21 -6.09 -7.90
N VAL A 86 -2.93 -5.98 -8.27
CA VAL A 86 -2.24 -4.70 -8.38
C VAL A 86 -1.72 -4.44 -9.78
N VAL A 87 -0.87 -5.32 -10.33
CA VAL A 87 -0.19 -5.06 -11.60
C VAL A 87 -1.16 -5.00 -12.77
N ASN A 88 -2.06 -5.97 -12.90
CA ASN A 88 -3.01 -5.99 -14.00
C ASN A 88 -3.96 -4.78 -14.00
N PRO A 89 -4.64 -4.43 -12.89
CA PRO A 89 -5.47 -3.23 -12.84
C PRO A 89 -4.67 -1.94 -13.12
N ALA A 90 -3.45 -1.83 -12.60
CA ALA A 90 -2.60 -0.67 -12.86
C ALA A 90 -2.26 -0.53 -14.36
N LEU A 91 -1.89 -1.63 -15.04
CA LEU A 91 -1.61 -1.62 -16.46
C LEU A 91 -2.86 -1.33 -17.32
N GLU A 92 -4.03 -1.82 -16.91
CA GLU A 92 -5.30 -1.48 -17.56
C GLU A 92 -5.55 0.02 -17.52
N LEU A 93 -5.40 0.66 -16.35
CA LEU A 93 -5.58 2.09 -16.18
C LEU A 93 -4.52 2.91 -16.92
N ASP A 94 -3.26 2.48 -16.88
CA ASP A 94 -2.16 3.15 -17.56
C ASP A 94 -2.28 3.10 -19.10
N SER A 95 -2.98 2.09 -19.63
CA SER A 95 -3.27 1.98 -21.05
C SER A 95 -4.29 2.98 -21.58
N LEU A 96 -5.04 3.66 -20.71
CA LEU A 96 -6.08 4.60 -21.09
C LEU A 96 -5.49 5.96 -21.52
N THR A 97 -6.21 6.65 -22.39
CA THR A 97 -5.85 8.04 -22.78
C THR A 97 -5.94 9.04 -21.63
N THR A 98 -6.58 8.64 -20.54
CA THR A 98 -6.72 9.41 -19.28
C THR A 98 -5.63 9.09 -18.27
N SER A 99 -4.65 8.24 -18.62
CA SER A 99 -3.51 7.97 -17.75
C SER A 99 -2.75 9.26 -17.43
N HIS A 100 -2.12 9.31 -16.28
CA HIS A 100 -1.37 10.47 -15.81
C HIS A 100 0.02 10.06 -15.31
N PRO A 101 0.99 10.98 -15.30
CA PRO A 101 2.31 10.71 -14.72
C PRO A 101 2.20 10.34 -13.24
N VAL A 102 3.12 9.50 -12.76
CA VAL A 102 3.20 9.12 -11.33
C VAL A 102 3.55 10.32 -10.43
N SER A 103 4.32 11.30 -10.96
CA SER A 103 4.58 12.57 -10.29
C SER A 103 3.60 13.63 -10.82
N VAL A 104 2.76 14.16 -9.96
CA VAL A 104 1.71 15.13 -10.29
C VAL A 104 1.90 16.39 -9.44
N GLU A 105 1.81 17.59 -10.06
CA GLU A 105 1.94 18.84 -9.32
C GLU A 105 0.85 18.97 -8.24
N VAL A 106 1.27 19.07 -6.97
CA VAL A 106 0.38 19.25 -5.82
C VAL A 106 0.65 20.62 -5.19
N LYS A 107 -0.28 21.57 -5.40
CA LYS A 107 -0.21 22.92 -4.82
C LYS A 107 -0.72 22.97 -3.39
N ASP A 108 -1.80 22.25 -3.09
CA ASP A 108 -2.38 22.14 -1.76
C ASP A 108 -2.67 20.67 -1.42
N PRO A 109 -1.95 20.09 -0.47
CA PRO A 109 -2.17 18.69 -0.06
C PRO A 109 -3.57 18.40 0.48
N LYS A 110 -4.30 19.40 0.96
CA LYS A 110 -5.66 19.22 1.51
C LYS A 110 -6.70 18.88 0.45
N VAL A 111 -6.46 19.27 -0.80
CA VAL A 111 -7.36 19.00 -1.93
C VAL A 111 -6.86 17.82 -2.78
N PHE A 112 -5.74 17.24 -2.40
CA PHE A 112 -5.13 16.13 -3.13
C PHE A 112 -5.87 14.83 -2.85
N ASN A 113 -6.34 14.17 -3.91
CA ASN A 113 -7.00 12.87 -3.78
C ASN A 113 -5.96 11.74 -3.87
N ILE A 114 -5.63 11.14 -2.75
CA ILE A 114 -4.68 10.03 -2.63
C ILE A 114 -5.05 8.84 -3.52
N SER A 115 -6.34 8.64 -3.81
CA SER A 115 -6.79 7.56 -4.69
C SER A 115 -6.16 7.59 -6.10
N ILE A 116 -5.59 8.71 -6.52
CA ILE A 116 -4.93 8.87 -7.82
C ILE A 116 -3.53 8.21 -7.84
N ILE A 117 -2.93 7.95 -6.68
CA ILE A 117 -1.56 7.40 -6.58
C ILE A 117 -1.56 5.91 -6.21
N LEU A 118 -2.64 5.42 -5.64
CA LEU A 118 -2.77 4.01 -5.22
C LEU A 118 -3.24 3.09 -6.37
N LEU A 119 -3.21 3.59 -7.58
CA LEU A 119 -3.40 2.88 -8.84
C LEU A 119 -2.08 2.92 -9.61
#